data_a001d259d6c3e0f91b798e9d4f1fc549
#
_entry.id   a001d259d6c3e0f91b798e9d4f1fc549
#
_cell.length_a   1.000
_cell.length_b   1.000
_cell.length_c   1.000
_cell.angle_alpha   90.00
_cell.angle_beta   90.00
_cell.angle_gamma   90.00
#
_symmetry.space_group_name_H-M   'P 1'
#
loop_
_entity.id
_entity.type
_entity.pdbx_description
1 polymer ?
#
loop_
_entity_poly.entity_id
_entity_poly.type
_entity_poly.pdbx_seq_one_letter_code
_entity_poly.pdbx_strand_id
1 'polypeptide(L)'
;MRHTARALPAAKLRRGRIGDLDALVQLERTVFTTDILSRRSFRRFLTASSATLLVAEIAGQLAGYVLVLYPPRSKLARLYSIAVAPHLGRRGLGPLLLAAGEQAARRRGRRVMRLEVRERNRRAIARYKKTGYRLFGRHRTYYDDRADALRFDKPLVEEPRQRS
;
A
#
# COMPACT_ATOMS: atom_id res chain seq x y z
N MET A 1 33.00 -21.83 11.14
CA MET A 1 31.93 -22.25 10.20
C MET A 1 31.15 -20.99 9.80
N ARG A 2 31.32 -20.59 8.57
CA ARG A 2 30.51 -19.46 8.07
C ARG A 2 29.12 -20.01 7.73
N HIS A 3 28.11 -19.65 8.52
CA HIS A 3 26.72 -19.85 8.13
C HIS A 3 26.47 -18.96 6.93
N THR A 4 26.50 -19.52 5.75
CA THR A 4 25.93 -18.87 4.57
C THR A 4 24.44 -18.75 4.83
N ALA A 5 24.01 -17.56 5.25
CA ALA A 5 22.60 -17.23 5.29
C ALA A 5 22.06 -17.46 3.88
N ARG A 6 21.25 -18.49 3.71
CA ARG A 6 20.58 -18.78 2.44
C ARG A 6 19.74 -17.55 2.11
N ALA A 7 20.10 -16.83 1.04
CA ALA A 7 19.32 -15.70 0.59
C ALA A 7 17.86 -16.13 0.42
N LEU A 8 16.92 -15.40 1.03
CA LEU A 8 15.51 -15.69 0.85
C LEU A 8 15.11 -15.46 -0.60
N PRO A 9 14.19 -16.26 -1.16
CA PRO A 9 13.69 -16.03 -2.50
C PRO A 9 13.17 -14.61 -2.67
N ALA A 10 13.30 -14.07 -3.86
CA ALA A 10 12.74 -12.77 -4.21
C ALA A 10 11.21 -12.76 -4.02
N ALA A 11 10.67 -11.62 -3.65
CA ALA A 11 9.23 -11.44 -3.55
C ALA A 11 8.59 -11.50 -4.94
N LYS A 12 7.49 -12.23 -5.06
CA LYS A 12 6.64 -12.27 -6.24
C LYS A 12 5.43 -11.39 -5.99
N LEU A 13 5.25 -10.39 -6.84
CA LEU A 13 4.04 -9.56 -6.83
C LEU A 13 3.00 -10.17 -7.75
N ARG A 14 1.77 -10.21 -7.29
CA ARG A 14 0.64 -10.68 -8.08
C ARG A 14 -0.67 -10.07 -7.56
N ARG A 15 -1.72 -10.20 -8.36
CA ARG A 15 -3.06 -9.82 -7.92
C ARG A 15 -3.54 -10.76 -6.81
N GLY A 16 -4.19 -10.19 -5.80
CA GLY A 16 -4.84 -10.95 -4.75
C GLY A 16 -6.00 -11.77 -5.28
N ARG A 17 -6.23 -12.93 -4.68
CA ARG A 17 -7.30 -13.89 -5.03
C ARG A 17 -8.11 -14.24 -3.78
N ILE A 18 -9.29 -14.79 -3.95
CA ILE A 18 -10.14 -15.24 -2.82
C ILE A 18 -9.40 -16.21 -1.91
N GLY A 19 -8.54 -17.06 -2.46
CA GLY A 19 -7.69 -17.97 -1.67
C GLY A 19 -6.69 -17.27 -0.74
N ASP A 20 -6.44 -15.97 -0.92
CA ASP A 20 -5.58 -15.17 -0.04
C ASP A 20 -6.31 -14.60 1.18
N LEU A 21 -7.63 -14.74 1.25
CA LEU A 21 -8.46 -14.06 2.23
C LEU A 21 -8.04 -14.32 3.68
N ASP A 22 -7.81 -15.57 4.05
CA ASP A 22 -7.41 -15.94 5.42
C ASP A 22 -6.03 -15.34 5.77
N ALA A 23 -5.08 -15.42 4.86
CA ALA A 23 -3.74 -14.85 5.05
C ALA A 23 -3.78 -13.32 5.15
N LEU A 24 -4.61 -12.64 4.34
CA LEU A 24 -4.81 -11.20 4.43
C LEU A 24 -5.41 -10.77 5.76
N VAL A 25 -6.43 -11.47 6.23
CA VAL A 25 -7.06 -11.19 7.54
C VAL A 25 -6.05 -11.36 8.67
N GLN A 26 -5.24 -12.41 8.62
CA GLN A 26 -4.23 -12.67 9.63
C GLN A 26 -3.12 -11.60 9.61
N LEU A 27 -2.63 -11.22 8.45
CA LEU A 27 -1.61 -10.19 8.29
C LEU A 27 -2.12 -8.84 8.83
N GLU A 28 -3.34 -8.46 8.50
CA GLU A 28 -3.99 -7.23 8.95
C GLU A 28 -4.02 -7.14 10.47
N ARG A 29 -4.43 -8.21 11.14
CA ARG A 29 -4.48 -8.29 12.62
C ARG A 29 -3.09 -8.26 13.25
N THR A 30 -2.08 -8.75 12.56
CA THR A 30 -0.70 -8.74 13.04
C THR A 30 -0.09 -7.34 12.95
N VAL A 31 -0.40 -6.60 11.88
CA VAL A 31 0.22 -5.29 11.59
C VAL A 31 -0.51 -4.15 12.28
N PHE A 32 -1.84 -4.18 12.31
CA PHE A 32 -2.66 -3.07 12.79
C PHE A 32 -3.38 -3.41 14.09
N THR A 33 -3.52 -2.40 14.95
CA THR A 33 -4.27 -2.48 16.20
C THR A 33 -5.61 -1.75 16.15
N THR A 34 -5.74 -0.79 15.23
CA THR A 34 -6.95 0.02 15.02
C THR A 34 -7.26 0.10 13.53
N ASP A 35 -8.49 0.44 13.19
CA ASP A 35 -8.95 0.61 11.80
C ASP A 35 -8.66 -0.61 10.93
N ILE A 36 -8.85 -1.79 11.51
CA ILE A 36 -8.53 -3.08 10.90
C ILE A 36 -9.55 -3.39 9.81
N LEU A 37 -9.08 -3.71 8.61
CA LEU A 37 -9.95 -4.19 7.54
C LEU A 37 -10.56 -5.54 7.91
N SER A 38 -11.87 -5.63 7.76
CA SER A 38 -12.61 -6.88 8.04
C SER A 38 -12.44 -7.89 6.90
N ARG A 39 -12.70 -9.16 7.22
CA ARG A 39 -12.81 -10.22 6.22
C ARG A 39 -13.78 -9.86 5.10
N ARG A 40 -14.93 -9.29 5.44
CA ARG A 40 -15.95 -8.84 4.47
C ARG A 40 -15.39 -7.75 3.53
N SER A 41 -14.64 -6.79 4.06
CA SER A 41 -13.99 -5.74 3.27
C SER A 41 -12.95 -6.32 2.32
N PHE A 42 -12.09 -7.20 2.78
CA PHE A 42 -11.10 -7.86 1.91
C PHE A 42 -11.78 -8.64 0.79
N ARG A 43 -12.82 -9.41 1.12
CA ARG A 43 -13.57 -10.16 0.10
C ARG A 43 -14.15 -9.23 -0.97
N ARG A 44 -14.71 -8.10 -0.57
CA ARG A 44 -15.22 -7.09 -1.50
C ARG A 44 -14.13 -6.52 -2.38
N PHE A 45 -13.00 -6.12 -1.82
CA PHE A 45 -11.91 -5.52 -2.57
C PHE A 45 -11.18 -6.50 -3.49
N LEU A 46 -11.14 -7.78 -3.16
CA LEU A 46 -10.57 -8.81 -4.02
C LEU A 46 -11.33 -8.99 -5.34
N THR A 47 -12.61 -8.64 -5.38
CA THR A 47 -13.49 -8.84 -6.54
C THR A 47 -14.00 -7.54 -7.18
N ALA A 48 -13.84 -6.39 -6.51
CA ALA A 48 -14.35 -5.11 -7.01
C ALA A 48 -13.50 -4.58 -8.17
N SER A 49 -14.16 -4.10 -9.24
CA SER A 49 -13.49 -3.41 -10.34
C SER A 49 -12.95 -2.03 -9.97
N SER A 50 -13.49 -1.44 -8.89
CA SER A 50 -13.07 -0.13 -8.34
C SER A 50 -11.88 -0.19 -7.40
N ALA A 51 -11.23 -1.36 -7.30
CA ALA A 51 -10.08 -1.57 -6.45
C ALA A 51 -9.02 -2.45 -7.13
N THR A 52 -7.77 -2.23 -6.75
CA THR A 52 -6.67 -3.16 -7.04
C THR A 52 -6.05 -3.58 -5.71
N LEU A 53 -6.07 -4.88 -5.44
CA LEU A 53 -5.37 -5.45 -4.31
C LEU A 53 -4.26 -6.35 -4.84
N LEU A 54 -3.01 -5.95 -4.58
CA LEU A 54 -1.83 -6.71 -4.95
C LEU A 54 -1.21 -7.33 -3.71
N VAL A 55 -0.69 -8.53 -3.84
CA VAL A 55 0.00 -9.23 -2.76
C VAL A 55 1.45 -9.50 -3.14
N ALA A 56 2.32 -9.46 -2.13
CA ALA A 56 3.69 -9.91 -2.23
C ALA A 56 3.80 -11.29 -1.59
N GLU A 57 4.39 -12.24 -2.31
CA GLU A 57 4.55 -13.62 -1.90
C GLU A 57 6.04 -13.95 -1.85
N ILE A 58 6.48 -14.56 -0.76
CA ILE A 58 7.85 -15.06 -0.59
C ILE A 58 7.76 -16.53 -0.21
N ALA A 59 8.39 -17.40 -0.99
CA ALA A 59 8.38 -18.84 -0.75
C ALA A 59 6.96 -19.43 -0.55
N GLY A 60 6.00 -18.95 -1.35
CA GLY A 60 4.61 -19.39 -1.30
C GLY A 60 3.77 -18.82 -0.16
N GLN A 61 4.33 -17.92 0.66
CA GLN A 61 3.64 -17.29 1.78
C GLN A 61 3.39 -15.82 1.53
N LEU A 62 2.22 -15.32 1.95
CA LEU A 62 1.87 -13.93 1.83
C LEU A 62 2.74 -13.08 2.77
N ALA A 63 3.51 -12.16 2.20
CA ALA A 63 4.45 -11.30 2.91
C ALA A 63 3.98 -9.86 3.06
N GLY A 64 3.01 -9.44 2.27
CA GLY A 64 2.47 -8.09 2.30
C GLY A 64 1.38 -7.88 1.27
N TYR A 65 0.71 -6.73 1.35
CA TYR A 65 -0.28 -6.33 0.36
C TYR A 65 -0.30 -4.80 0.19
N VAL A 66 -0.85 -4.36 -0.92
CA VAL A 66 -1.24 -2.97 -1.16
C VAL A 66 -2.64 -2.92 -1.75
N LEU A 67 -3.45 -2.00 -1.24
CA LEU A 67 -4.83 -1.78 -1.69
C LEU A 67 -4.97 -0.36 -2.22
N VAL A 68 -5.33 -0.26 -3.49
CA VAL A 68 -5.60 1.00 -4.18
C VAL A 68 -7.06 1.05 -4.59
N LEU A 69 -7.73 2.15 -4.26
CA LEU A 69 -9.12 2.41 -4.64
C LEU A 69 -9.17 3.43 -5.77
N TYR A 70 -10.16 3.28 -6.63
CA TYR A 70 -10.39 4.17 -7.76
C TYR A 70 -11.75 4.86 -7.63
N PRO A 71 -11.80 6.10 -7.09
CA PRO A 71 -13.04 6.86 -7.05
C PRO A 71 -13.63 7.03 -8.45
N PRO A 72 -14.96 6.90 -8.62
CA PRO A 72 -15.58 7.01 -9.93
C PRO A 72 -15.47 8.42 -10.49
N ARG A 73 -15.38 8.54 -11.81
CA ARG A 73 -15.33 9.85 -12.52
C ARG A 73 -14.23 10.78 -12.00
N SER A 74 -13.08 10.22 -11.68
CA SER A 74 -11.95 10.94 -11.09
C SER A 74 -10.66 10.50 -11.74
N LYS A 75 -9.66 11.37 -11.78
CA LYS A 75 -8.27 11.05 -12.12
C LYS A 75 -7.43 10.66 -10.90
N LEU A 76 -8.08 10.59 -9.74
CA LEU A 76 -7.48 10.26 -8.47
C LEU A 76 -7.45 8.76 -8.25
N ALA A 77 -6.34 8.22 -7.76
CA ALA A 77 -6.28 6.93 -7.10
C ALA A 77 -6.01 7.15 -5.61
N ARG A 78 -6.53 6.28 -4.78
CA ARG A 78 -6.35 6.36 -3.34
C ARG A 78 -5.59 5.15 -2.84
N LEU A 79 -4.40 5.36 -2.27
CA LEU A 79 -3.71 4.34 -1.50
C LEU A 79 -4.45 4.16 -0.18
N TYR A 80 -5.24 3.10 -0.08
CA TYR A 80 -6.12 2.89 1.06
C TYR A 80 -5.42 2.18 2.21
N SER A 81 -4.64 1.15 1.89
CA SER A 81 -3.88 0.40 2.90
C SER A 81 -2.66 -0.25 2.27
N ILE A 82 -1.61 -0.39 3.07
CA ILE A 82 -0.40 -1.13 2.74
C ILE A 82 0.12 -1.78 4.01
N ALA A 83 0.46 -3.05 3.94
CA ALA A 83 0.97 -3.79 5.07
C ALA A 83 2.06 -4.76 4.64
N VAL A 84 3.08 -4.88 5.47
CA VAL A 84 4.18 -5.84 5.31
C VAL A 84 4.31 -6.65 6.59
N ALA A 85 4.51 -7.96 6.46
CA ALA A 85 4.76 -8.83 7.60
C ALA A 85 5.94 -8.29 8.42
N PRO A 86 5.81 -8.12 9.76
CA PRO A 86 6.79 -7.40 10.57
C PRO A 86 8.21 -7.98 10.49
N HIS A 87 8.34 -9.31 10.42
CA HIS A 87 9.63 -9.99 10.30
C HIS A 87 10.30 -9.80 8.93
N LEU A 88 9.60 -9.24 7.95
CA LEU A 88 10.09 -8.97 6.59
C LEU A 88 10.22 -7.47 6.28
N GLY A 89 9.95 -6.58 7.25
CA GLY A 89 9.85 -5.13 7.05
C GLY A 89 11.13 -4.45 6.56
N ARG A 90 12.30 -5.06 6.73
CA ARG A 90 13.59 -4.51 6.30
C ARG A 90 14.04 -4.95 4.91
N ARG A 91 13.21 -5.65 4.16
CA ARG A 91 13.56 -6.24 2.85
C ARG A 91 13.12 -5.41 1.65
N GLY A 92 12.71 -4.17 1.87
CA GLY A 92 12.26 -3.30 0.80
C GLY A 92 10.89 -3.66 0.21
N LEU A 93 10.07 -4.48 0.90
CA LEU A 93 8.74 -4.85 0.43
C LEU A 93 7.77 -3.67 0.43
N GLY A 94 7.84 -2.79 1.42
CA GLY A 94 6.98 -1.61 1.49
C GLY A 94 7.15 -0.71 0.25
N PRO A 95 8.36 -0.27 -0.08
CA PRO A 95 8.62 0.48 -1.30
C PRO A 95 8.22 -0.27 -2.58
N LEU A 96 8.45 -1.58 -2.63
CA LEU A 96 8.09 -2.41 -3.78
C LEU A 96 6.57 -2.46 -4.00
N LEU A 97 5.80 -2.67 -2.93
CA LEU A 97 4.34 -2.68 -2.96
C LEU A 97 3.77 -1.30 -3.32
N LEU A 98 4.34 -0.25 -2.76
CA LEU A 98 3.94 1.12 -3.08
C LEU A 98 4.14 1.41 -4.57
N ALA A 99 5.31 1.10 -5.12
CA ALA A 99 5.60 1.28 -6.54
C ALA A 99 4.66 0.46 -7.43
N ALA A 100 4.33 -0.76 -7.03
CA ALA A 100 3.38 -1.61 -7.76
C ALA A 100 1.96 -1.04 -7.74
N GLY A 101 1.53 -0.48 -6.61
CA GLY A 101 0.24 0.21 -6.50
C GLY A 101 0.16 1.45 -7.37
N GLU A 102 1.22 2.24 -7.41
CA GLU A 102 1.33 3.41 -8.29
C GLU A 102 1.28 3.01 -9.77
N GLN A 103 1.98 1.95 -10.14
CA GLN A 103 1.96 1.44 -11.52
C GLN A 103 0.57 0.94 -11.93
N ALA A 104 -0.12 0.24 -11.04
CA ALA A 104 -1.50 -0.19 -11.28
C ALA A 104 -2.44 1.01 -11.49
N ALA A 105 -2.28 2.07 -10.70
CA ALA A 105 -3.05 3.30 -10.84
C ALA A 105 -2.78 4.00 -12.18
N ARG A 106 -1.51 4.06 -12.63
CA ARG A 106 -1.14 4.61 -13.94
C ARG A 106 -1.81 3.85 -15.08
N ARG A 107 -1.81 2.52 -15.03
CA ARG A 107 -2.46 1.66 -16.04
C ARG A 107 -3.97 1.90 -16.13
N ARG A 108 -4.58 2.36 -15.04
CA ARG A 108 -5.99 2.76 -14.97
C ARG A 108 -6.22 4.21 -15.43
N GLY A 109 -5.20 4.90 -15.92
CA GLY A 109 -5.29 6.30 -16.35
C GLY A 109 -5.43 7.30 -15.20
N ARG A 110 -5.14 6.88 -13.96
CA ARG A 110 -5.15 7.80 -12.81
C ARG A 110 -3.88 8.66 -12.82
N ARG A 111 -4.03 9.92 -12.47
CA ARG A 111 -2.95 10.92 -12.57
C ARG A 111 -2.36 11.34 -11.24
N VAL A 112 -3.05 11.06 -10.16
CA VAL A 112 -2.63 11.43 -8.80
C VAL A 112 -2.91 10.27 -7.86
N MET A 113 -1.93 9.92 -7.03
CA MET A 113 -2.13 9.04 -5.88
C MET A 113 -2.29 9.90 -4.63
N ARG A 114 -3.31 9.63 -3.86
CA ARG A 114 -3.59 10.30 -2.59
C ARG A 114 -3.64 9.30 -1.46
N LEU A 115 -3.17 9.71 -0.27
CA LEU A 115 -3.22 8.88 0.93
C LEU A 115 -3.41 9.72 2.19
N GLU A 116 -3.89 9.06 3.22
CA GLU A 116 -3.92 9.55 4.59
C GLU A 116 -2.99 8.69 5.45
N VAL A 117 -2.26 9.33 6.36
CA VAL A 117 -1.36 8.66 7.29
C VAL A 117 -1.51 9.28 8.67
N ARG A 118 -1.43 8.47 9.73
CA ARG A 118 -1.45 8.96 11.11
C ARG A 118 -0.35 9.99 11.33
N GLU A 119 -0.69 11.11 11.93
CA GLU A 119 0.25 12.20 12.21
C GLU A 119 1.49 11.73 12.98
N ARG A 120 1.33 10.75 13.87
CA ARG A 120 2.42 10.22 14.70
C ARG A 120 3.25 9.13 14.01
N ASN A 121 2.82 8.65 12.86
CA ASN A 121 3.56 7.62 12.12
C ASN A 121 4.71 8.24 11.32
N ARG A 122 5.74 8.66 12.05
CA ARG A 122 6.90 9.38 11.48
C ARG A 122 7.65 8.56 10.43
N ARG A 123 7.72 7.25 10.61
CA ARG A 123 8.41 6.34 9.68
C ARG A 123 7.70 6.28 8.32
N ALA A 124 6.39 6.14 8.33
CA ALA A 124 5.59 6.16 7.09
C ALA A 124 5.65 7.52 6.41
N ILE A 125 5.51 8.61 7.17
CA ILE A 125 5.61 9.98 6.65
C ILE A 125 6.95 10.21 5.96
N ALA A 126 8.06 9.82 6.58
CA ALA A 126 9.39 9.95 5.99
C ALA A 126 9.51 9.14 4.69
N ARG A 127 8.97 7.93 4.65
CA ARG A 127 8.94 7.08 3.45
C ARG A 127 8.15 7.74 2.31
N TYR A 128 6.96 8.27 2.59
CA TYR A 128 6.15 8.92 1.57
C TYR A 128 6.81 10.17 1.03
N LYS A 129 7.35 11.02 1.88
CA LYS A 129 8.12 12.21 1.44
C LYS A 129 9.31 11.82 0.56
N LYS A 130 10.04 10.78 0.95
CA LYS A 130 11.20 10.29 0.19
C LYS A 130 10.81 9.77 -1.20
N THR A 131 9.60 9.27 -1.36
CA THR A 131 9.10 8.70 -2.63
C THR A 131 8.28 9.67 -3.46
N GLY A 132 8.30 10.96 -3.12
CA GLY A 132 7.71 12.03 -3.93
C GLY A 132 6.33 12.49 -3.50
N TYR A 133 5.81 12.00 -2.38
CA TYR A 133 4.54 12.48 -1.84
C TYR A 133 4.71 13.83 -1.15
N ARG A 134 3.74 14.71 -1.35
CA ARG A 134 3.71 16.06 -0.78
C ARG A 134 2.52 16.21 0.16
N LEU A 135 2.77 16.79 1.33
CA LEU A 135 1.74 17.15 2.29
C LEU A 135 0.85 18.26 1.70
N PHE A 136 -0.46 18.06 1.67
CA PHE A 136 -1.39 19.09 1.22
C PHE A 136 -2.50 19.41 2.22
N GLY A 137 -2.64 18.62 3.29
CA GLY A 137 -3.70 18.87 4.25
C GLY A 137 -3.67 17.95 5.45
N ARG A 138 -4.67 18.14 6.29
CA ARG A 138 -4.90 17.38 7.50
C ARG A 138 -6.38 17.02 7.58
N HIS A 139 -6.69 15.78 7.95
CA HIS A 139 -8.05 15.36 8.29
C HIS A 139 -8.12 15.13 9.79
N ARG A 140 -8.78 16.01 10.51
CA ARG A 140 -8.94 15.91 11.96
C ARG A 140 -9.86 14.76 12.33
N THR A 141 -9.54 14.07 13.42
CA THR A 141 -10.35 12.96 13.96
C THR A 141 -10.70 11.90 12.91
N TYR A 142 -9.75 11.57 12.04
CA TYR A 142 -9.95 10.67 10.90
C TYR A 142 -10.10 9.20 11.30
N TYR A 143 -9.30 8.77 12.30
CA TYR A 143 -9.27 7.39 12.74
C TYR A 143 -10.26 7.13 13.89
N ASP A 144 -10.58 5.85 14.14
CA ASP A 144 -11.54 5.45 15.18
C ASP A 144 -11.13 5.91 16.58
N ASP A 145 -9.83 6.00 16.87
CA ASP A 145 -9.27 6.53 18.12
C ASP A 145 -9.17 8.08 18.15
N ARG A 146 -9.79 8.76 17.18
CA ARG A 146 -9.80 10.23 17.01
C ARG A 146 -8.43 10.83 16.67
N ALA A 147 -7.43 10.02 16.30
CA ALA A 147 -6.17 10.55 15.81
C ALA A 147 -6.35 11.26 14.48
N ASP A 148 -5.56 12.32 14.27
CA ASP A 148 -5.54 13.07 13.02
C ASP A 148 -4.77 12.31 11.94
N ALA A 149 -5.18 12.49 10.70
CA ALA A 149 -4.44 12.06 9.53
C ALA A 149 -3.79 13.23 8.82
N LEU A 150 -2.55 13.05 8.40
CA LEU A 150 -1.92 13.92 7.41
C LEU A 150 -2.28 13.41 6.02
N ARG A 151 -2.53 14.33 5.10
CA ARG A 151 -2.93 14.03 3.72
C ARG A 151 -1.79 14.35 2.76
N PHE A 152 -1.42 13.37 1.97
CA PHE A 152 -0.36 13.46 0.97
C PHE A 152 -0.88 13.12 -0.41
N ASP A 153 -0.29 13.74 -1.43
CA ASP A 153 -0.50 13.32 -2.80
C ASP A 153 0.81 13.30 -3.60
N LYS A 154 0.77 12.57 -4.71
CA LYS A 154 1.88 12.44 -5.63
C LYS A 154 1.35 12.39 -7.06
N PRO A 155 1.89 13.21 -7.98
CA PRO A 155 1.62 13.08 -9.40
C PRO A 155 2.12 11.73 -9.92
N LEU A 156 1.27 11.02 -10.67
CA LEU A 156 1.62 9.73 -11.28
C LEU A 156 2.04 9.87 -12.73
N VAL A 157 1.86 11.06 -13.31
CA VAL A 157 2.25 11.35 -14.70
C VAL A 157 3.68 11.88 -14.68
N GLU A 158 4.56 11.32 -15.50
CA GLU A 158 5.87 11.89 -15.73
C GLU A 158 5.71 13.26 -16.42
N GLU A 159 6.34 14.30 -15.84
CA GLU A 159 6.50 15.55 -16.56
C GLU A 159 7.27 15.27 -17.87
N PRO A 160 6.84 15.82 -19.02
CA PRO A 160 7.59 15.63 -20.25
C PRO A 160 9.01 16.17 -20.02
N ARG A 161 10.02 15.30 -20.24
CA ARG A 161 11.42 15.71 -20.18
C ARG A 161 11.58 16.91 -21.10
N GLN A 162 11.88 18.07 -20.53
CA GLN A 162 12.31 19.20 -21.35
C GLN A 162 13.56 18.73 -22.10
N ARG A 163 13.42 18.58 -23.42
CA ARG A 163 14.56 18.37 -24.29
C ARG A 163 15.35 19.67 -24.28
N SER A 164 16.54 19.63 -23.70
CA SER A 164 17.56 20.67 -23.84
C SER A 164 18.06 20.72 -25.27
#